data_6035fbb7a116ffccf02554d7b3139cfe
#
_entry.id   6035fbb7a116ffccf02554d7b3139cfe
#
_cell.length_a   1.000
_cell.length_b   1.000
_cell.length_c   1.000
_cell.angle_alpha   90.00
_cell.angle_beta   90.00
_cell.angle_gamma   90.00
#
_symmetry.space_group_name_H-M   'P 1'
#
loop_
_entity.id
_entity.type
_entity.pdbx_description
1 polymer ?
#
loop_
_entity_poly.entity_id
_entity_poly.type
_entity_poly.pdbx_seq_one_letter_code
_entity_poly.pdbx_strand_id
1 'polypeptide(L)'
;MKTKYRLFQRSSGIFFIQDNATGRQESLKTRDRETARRIFNAKNEAHQQPAINLQIARAYLMASDPAFMLRTWQNVMDQIQTHGRDSTKSRYIRGMKSCAFDSLRQRKLLETTAEDFFAILKNDQMSIGHYLRRLHNLALNLGCLREIQYERQQATTQSG
;
A
#
# COMPACT_ATOMS: atom_id res chain seq x y z
N MET A 1 20.65 19.02 -10.99
CA MET A 1 19.54 18.09 -10.77
C MET A 1 18.38 18.84 -10.13
N LYS A 2 17.16 18.72 -10.66
CA LYS A 2 15.97 19.35 -10.03
C LYS A 2 15.54 18.47 -8.86
N THR A 3 15.56 19.01 -7.64
CA THR A 3 15.06 18.34 -6.44
C THR A 3 13.52 18.29 -6.48
N LYS A 4 12.91 17.21 -5.98
CA LYS A 4 11.45 17.09 -5.92
C LYS A 4 10.83 18.09 -4.96
N TYR A 5 11.49 18.31 -3.83
CA TYR A 5 11.00 19.20 -2.78
C TYR A 5 11.85 20.45 -2.66
N ARG A 6 11.24 21.55 -2.20
CA ARG A 6 11.87 22.81 -1.80
C ARG A 6 11.63 23.03 -0.32
N LEU A 7 12.70 23.40 0.43
CA LEU A 7 12.63 23.77 1.85
C LEU A 7 12.46 25.28 1.98
N PHE A 8 11.58 25.71 2.87
CA PHE A 8 11.42 27.14 3.22
C PHE A 8 10.94 27.29 4.67
N GLN A 9 11.12 28.48 5.23
CA GLN A 9 10.67 28.83 6.57
C GLN A 9 9.56 29.89 6.47
N ARG A 10 8.52 29.75 7.27
CA ARG A 10 7.46 30.75 7.39
C ARG A 10 7.80 31.76 8.49
N SER A 11 7.06 32.87 8.55
CA SER A 11 7.17 33.92 9.56
C SER A 11 7.04 33.42 11.00
N SER A 12 6.33 32.29 11.21
CA SER A 12 6.23 31.59 12.50
C SER A 12 7.53 30.91 12.94
N GLY A 13 8.58 30.91 12.10
CA GLY A 13 9.84 30.22 12.35
C GLY A 13 9.81 28.71 12.05
N ILE A 14 8.66 28.15 11.70
CA ILE A 14 8.52 26.71 11.39
C ILE A 14 8.95 26.46 9.95
N PHE A 15 9.69 25.36 9.73
CA PHE A 15 10.11 24.92 8.41
C PHE A 15 9.02 24.08 7.72
N PHE A 16 8.93 24.26 6.40
CA PHE A 16 8.02 23.58 5.50
C PHE A 16 8.78 23.05 4.29
N ILE A 17 8.27 21.97 3.72
CA ILE A 17 8.65 21.51 2.39
C ILE A 17 7.50 21.71 1.42
N GLN A 18 7.83 22.02 0.17
CA GLN A 18 6.88 22.12 -0.92
C GLN A 18 7.29 21.17 -2.04
N ASP A 19 6.35 20.38 -2.51
CA ASP A 19 6.51 19.56 -3.72
C ASP A 19 6.51 20.48 -4.94
N ASN A 20 7.58 20.44 -5.73
CA ASN A 20 7.75 21.31 -6.90
C ASN A 20 6.82 20.96 -8.06
N ALA A 21 6.30 19.73 -8.12
CA ALA A 21 5.40 19.28 -9.18
C ALA A 21 3.93 19.62 -8.87
N THR A 22 3.51 19.40 -7.61
CA THR A 22 2.11 19.54 -7.21
C THR A 22 1.82 20.86 -6.47
N GLY A 23 2.87 21.56 -6.01
CA GLY A 23 2.74 22.75 -5.17
C GLY A 23 2.30 22.46 -3.71
N ARG A 24 2.04 21.21 -3.36
CA ARG A 24 1.58 20.79 -2.03
C ARG A 24 2.65 21.08 -0.98
N GLN A 25 2.22 21.65 0.15
CA GLN A 25 3.09 22.03 1.25
C GLN A 25 2.86 21.16 2.47
N GLU A 26 3.93 20.79 3.16
CA GLU A 26 3.91 19.99 4.38
C GLU A 26 4.76 20.65 5.45
N SER A 27 4.26 20.74 6.69
CA SER A 27 5.02 21.27 7.82
C SER A 27 5.98 20.20 8.36
N LEU A 28 7.23 20.59 8.61
CA LEU A 28 8.22 19.72 9.27
C LEU A 28 8.12 19.77 10.80
N LYS A 29 7.19 20.57 11.34
CA LYS A 29 6.95 20.74 12.79
C LYS A 29 8.21 21.07 13.61
N THR A 30 9.21 21.64 12.97
CA THR A 30 10.48 22.03 13.61
C THR A 30 10.86 23.48 13.27
N ARG A 31 11.52 24.15 14.20
CA ARG A 31 12.16 25.47 14.02
C ARG A 31 13.66 25.35 13.85
N ASP A 32 14.21 24.17 14.15
CA ASP A 32 15.63 23.89 14.00
C ASP A 32 15.99 23.64 12.53
N ARG A 33 16.96 24.44 12.04
CA ARG A 33 17.40 24.43 10.64
C ARG A 33 18.11 23.13 10.26
N GLU A 34 18.89 22.56 11.18
CA GLU A 34 19.64 21.33 10.90
C GLU A 34 18.70 20.12 10.79
N THR A 35 17.77 20.00 11.74
CA THR A 35 16.73 18.98 11.70
C THR A 35 15.88 19.10 10.43
N ALA A 36 15.46 20.32 10.07
CA ALA A 36 14.68 20.55 8.85
C ALA A 36 15.47 20.13 7.59
N ARG A 37 16.77 20.45 7.53
CA ARG A 37 17.63 20.10 6.40
C ARG A 37 17.86 18.59 6.29
N ARG A 38 18.02 17.92 7.43
CA ARG A 38 18.13 16.45 7.48
C ARG A 38 16.88 15.78 6.94
N ILE A 39 15.69 16.20 7.37
CA ILE A 39 14.42 15.67 6.88
C ILE A 39 14.24 15.96 5.38
N PHE A 40 14.55 17.17 4.94
CA PHE A 40 14.48 17.57 3.54
C PHE A 40 15.39 16.71 2.65
N ASN A 41 16.65 16.50 3.06
CA ASN A 41 17.58 15.66 2.31
C ASN A 41 17.09 14.22 2.25
N ALA A 42 16.69 13.64 3.40
CA ALA A 42 16.15 12.29 3.46
C ALA A 42 14.94 12.09 2.54
N LYS A 43 14.00 13.05 2.48
CA LYS A 43 12.85 12.98 1.57
C LYS A 43 13.23 13.05 0.08
N ASN A 44 14.22 13.87 -0.28
CA ASN A 44 14.70 13.94 -1.67
C ASN A 44 15.47 12.68 -2.05
N GLU A 45 16.31 12.14 -1.17
CA GLU A 45 17.04 10.89 -1.37
C GLU A 45 16.08 9.70 -1.49
N ALA A 46 15.08 9.61 -0.61
CA ALA A 46 14.05 8.57 -0.66
C ALA A 46 13.31 8.57 -2.00
N HIS A 47 13.09 9.75 -2.58
CA HIS A 47 12.49 9.86 -3.90
C HIS A 47 13.43 9.44 -5.05
N GLN A 48 14.74 9.67 -4.89
CA GLN A 48 15.74 9.34 -5.91
C GLN A 48 16.12 7.85 -5.91
N GLN A 49 15.85 7.12 -4.82
CA GLN A 49 16.25 5.72 -4.66
C GLN A 49 15.07 4.79 -4.27
N PRO A 50 13.98 4.75 -5.03
CA PRO A 50 12.82 3.94 -4.67
C PRO A 50 13.13 2.43 -4.60
N ALA A 51 14.09 1.94 -5.39
CA ALA A 51 14.50 0.55 -5.36
C ALA A 51 15.18 0.15 -4.02
N ILE A 52 16.01 1.03 -3.46
CA ILE A 52 16.66 0.78 -2.15
C ILE A 52 15.63 0.79 -1.03
N ASN A 53 14.70 1.74 -1.03
CA ASN A 53 13.65 1.82 -0.03
C ASN A 53 12.75 0.58 -0.07
N LEU A 54 12.45 0.07 -1.25
CA LEU A 54 11.70 -1.17 -1.42
C LEU A 54 12.47 -2.38 -0.85
N GLN A 55 13.77 -2.46 -1.07
CA GLN A 55 14.60 -3.53 -0.51
C GLN A 55 14.68 -3.46 1.02
N ILE A 56 14.82 -2.28 1.59
CA ILE A 56 14.81 -2.07 3.05
C ILE A 56 13.44 -2.49 3.62
N ALA A 57 12.34 -2.04 3.02
CA ALA A 57 11.00 -2.43 3.45
C ALA A 57 10.80 -3.95 3.41
N ARG A 58 11.25 -4.61 2.33
CA ARG A 58 11.22 -6.08 2.21
C ARG A 58 12.05 -6.76 3.30
N ALA A 59 13.25 -6.26 3.61
CA ALA A 59 14.10 -6.81 4.66
C ALA A 59 13.44 -6.72 6.04
N TYR A 60 12.79 -5.60 6.35
CA TYR A 60 12.01 -5.44 7.59
C TYR A 60 10.84 -6.42 7.68
N LEU A 61 10.09 -6.60 6.60
CA LEU A 61 8.98 -7.55 6.55
C LEU A 61 9.47 -8.99 6.71
N MET A 62 10.58 -9.35 6.07
CA MET A 62 11.21 -10.67 6.23
C MET A 62 11.67 -10.95 7.66
N ALA A 63 12.20 -9.96 8.35
CA ALA A 63 12.65 -10.10 9.73
C ALA A 63 11.48 -10.29 10.70
N SER A 64 10.31 -9.71 10.41
CA SER A 64 9.12 -9.81 11.27
C SER A 64 8.26 -11.04 10.98
N ASP A 65 8.12 -11.44 9.72
CA ASP A 65 7.34 -12.60 9.26
C ASP A 65 7.92 -13.12 7.93
N PRO A 66 8.86 -14.09 7.97
CA PRO A 66 9.45 -14.66 6.75
C PRO A 66 8.42 -15.29 5.80
N ALA A 67 7.33 -15.83 6.34
CA ALA A 67 6.25 -16.42 5.55
C ALA A 67 5.47 -15.37 4.74
N PHE A 68 5.50 -14.11 5.16
CA PHE A 68 4.82 -13.01 4.48
C PHE A 68 5.30 -12.82 3.03
N MET A 69 6.59 -13.01 2.78
CA MET A 69 7.20 -12.89 1.45
C MET A 69 6.74 -13.99 0.47
N LEU A 70 6.27 -15.12 1.00
CA LEU A 70 5.84 -16.28 0.22
C LEU A 70 4.33 -16.30 0.00
N ARG A 71 3.57 -15.46 0.69
CA ARG A 71 2.11 -15.45 0.59
C ARG A 71 1.66 -15.04 -0.81
N THR A 72 0.81 -15.87 -1.40
CA THR A 72 0.19 -15.64 -2.70
C THR A 72 -1.29 -15.26 -2.54
N TRP A 73 -1.89 -14.77 -3.61
CA TRP A 73 -3.33 -14.53 -3.63
C TRP A 73 -4.14 -15.81 -3.48
N GLN A 74 -3.60 -16.98 -3.87
CA GLN A 74 -4.25 -18.26 -3.60
C GLN A 74 -4.45 -18.49 -2.10
N ASN A 75 -3.46 -18.16 -1.26
CA ASN A 75 -3.60 -18.29 0.19
C ASN A 75 -4.75 -17.41 0.73
N VAL A 76 -4.94 -16.20 0.20
CA VAL A 76 -6.06 -15.33 0.59
C VAL A 76 -7.40 -15.87 0.07
N MET A 77 -7.42 -16.42 -1.15
CA MET A 77 -8.61 -17.08 -1.73
C MET A 77 -9.06 -18.28 -0.89
N ASP A 78 -8.13 -19.07 -0.40
CA ASP A 78 -8.43 -20.21 0.47
C ASP A 78 -9.04 -19.74 1.80
N GLN A 79 -8.52 -18.66 2.36
CA GLN A 79 -9.07 -18.06 3.57
C GLN A 79 -10.47 -17.47 3.35
N ILE A 80 -10.75 -16.79 2.23
CA ILE A 80 -12.07 -16.19 1.97
C ILE A 80 -13.15 -17.25 1.84
N GLN A 81 -12.82 -18.45 1.36
CA GLN A 81 -13.73 -19.56 1.21
C GLN A 81 -14.23 -20.10 2.56
N THR A 82 -13.50 -19.87 3.64
CA THR A 82 -13.87 -20.29 5.00
C THR A 82 -14.70 -19.25 5.75
N HIS A 83 -14.76 -18.00 5.23
CA HIS A 83 -15.41 -16.88 5.92
C HIS A 83 -16.90 -16.76 5.63
N GLY A 84 -17.70 -16.43 6.64
CA GLY A 84 -19.12 -16.12 6.53
C GLY A 84 -20.04 -17.29 6.80
N ARG A 85 -21.34 -17.07 6.53
CA ARG A 85 -22.39 -18.09 6.63
C ARG A 85 -22.29 -19.08 5.46
N ASP A 86 -22.88 -20.28 5.58
CA ASP A 86 -22.73 -21.34 4.57
C ASP A 86 -23.18 -20.96 3.15
N SER A 87 -24.26 -20.19 3.02
CA SER A 87 -24.70 -19.66 1.73
C SER A 87 -23.67 -18.69 1.11
N THR A 88 -22.99 -17.90 1.95
CA THR A 88 -21.94 -16.96 1.54
C THR A 88 -20.67 -17.71 1.18
N LYS A 89 -20.29 -18.73 1.94
CA LYS A 89 -19.14 -19.61 1.64
C LYS A 89 -19.27 -20.26 0.28
N SER A 90 -20.44 -20.88 -0.01
CA SER A 90 -20.71 -21.51 -1.31
C SER A 90 -20.55 -20.52 -2.49
N ARG A 91 -20.97 -19.27 -2.29
CA ARG A 91 -20.79 -18.19 -3.27
C ARG A 91 -19.32 -17.85 -3.48
N TYR A 92 -18.54 -17.72 -2.39
CA TYR A 92 -17.11 -17.42 -2.47
C TYR A 92 -16.33 -18.55 -3.11
N ILE A 93 -16.60 -19.82 -2.75
CA ILE A 93 -15.98 -20.99 -3.38
C ILE A 93 -16.19 -20.96 -4.89
N ARG A 94 -17.43 -20.69 -5.34
CA ARG A 94 -17.74 -20.59 -6.78
C ARG A 94 -17.04 -19.40 -7.43
N GLY A 95 -17.07 -18.22 -6.81
CA GLY A 95 -16.42 -17.00 -7.32
C GLY A 95 -14.92 -17.16 -7.45
N MET A 96 -14.25 -17.73 -6.43
CA MET A 96 -12.81 -17.94 -6.43
C MET A 96 -12.35 -19.01 -7.44
N LYS A 97 -13.23 -19.88 -7.95
CA LYS A 97 -12.92 -20.83 -9.02
C LYS A 97 -12.96 -20.22 -10.43
N SER A 98 -13.37 -18.95 -10.57
CA SER A 98 -13.41 -18.28 -11.86
C SER A 98 -12.02 -18.19 -12.49
N CYS A 99 -11.92 -18.47 -13.80
CA CYS A 99 -10.68 -18.33 -14.59
C CYS A 99 -10.17 -16.88 -14.65
N ALA A 100 -11.02 -15.90 -14.38
CA ALA A 100 -10.60 -14.50 -14.29
C ALA A 100 -9.50 -14.26 -13.26
N PHE A 101 -9.40 -15.11 -12.22
CA PHE A 101 -8.38 -15.02 -11.18
C PHE A 101 -7.12 -15.85 -11.44
N ASP A 102 -7.03 -16.61 -12.53
CA ASP A 102 -5.93 -17.56 -12.75
C ASP A 102 -4.57 -16.85 -12.82
N SER A 103 -4.49 -15.68 -13.44
CA SER A 103 -3.28 -14.86 -13.50
C SER A 103 -2.83 -14.34 -12.12
N LEU A 104 -3.77 -14.20 -11.17
CA LEU A 104 -3.51 -13.65 -9.85
C LEU A 104 -3.12 -14.74 -8.84
N ARG A 105 -3.62 -15.97 -8.97
CA ARG A 105 -3.50 -17.03 -7.96
C ARG A 105 -2.10 -17.21 -7.39
N GLN A 106 -1.13 -17.39 -8.27
CA GLN A 106 0.27 -17.65 -7.90
C GLN A 106 1.10 -16.38 -7.71
N ARG A 107 0.49 -15.20 -7.97
CA ARG A 107 1.14 -13.92 -7.77
C ARG A 107 1.35 -13.68 -6.28
N LYS A 108 2.55 -13.31 -5.87
CA LYS A 108 2.82 -12.92 -4.49
C LYS A 108 2.15 -11.58 -4.16
N LEU A 109 1.64 -11.46 -2.95
CA LEU A 109 0.97 -10.24 -2.49
C LEU A 109 1.85 -8.99 -2.63
N LEU A 110 3.12 -9.10 -2.29
CA LEU A 110 4.09 -8.00 -2.34
C LEU A 110 4.56 -7.63 -3.76
N GLU A 111 4.33 -8.49 -4.74
CA GLU A 111 4.73 -8.27 -6.13
C GLU A 111 3.55 -7.84 -7.00
N THR A 112 2.36 -7.73 -6.41
CA THR A 112 1.14 -7.35 -7.11
C THR A 112 1.11 -5.85 -7.35
N THR A 113 0.81 -5.47 -8.57
CA THR A 113 0.68 -4.09 -9.01
C THR A 113 -0.78 -3.72 -9.32
N ALA A 114 -1.06 -2.45 -9.50
CA ALA A 114 -2.40 -1.99 -9.91
C ALA A 114 -2.79 -2.57 -11.29
N GLU A 115 -1.80 -2.76 -12.18
CA GLU A 115 -2.00 -3.31 -13.52
C GLU A 115 -2.52 -4.75 -13.48
N ASP A 116 -2.08 -5.57 -12.50
CA ASP A 116 -2.58 -6.92 -12.31
C ASP A 116 -4.09 -6.93 -12.02
N PHE A 117 -4.56 -5.99 -11.19
CA PHE A 117 -5.98 -5.83 -10.91
C PHE A 117 -6.76 -5.28 -12.10
N PHE A 118 -6.20 -4.30 -12.82
CA PHE A 118 -6.83 -3.75 -14.01
C PHE A 118 -6.95 -4.80 -15.13
N ALA A 119 -5.98 -5.70 -15.28
CA ALA A 119 -6.06 -6.79 -16.24
C ALA A 119 -7.25 -7.72 -15.98
N ILE A 120 -7.52 -8.01 -14.70
CA ILE A 120 -8.69 -8.81 -14.31
C ILE A 120 -9.99 -8.04 -14.60
N LEU A 121 -10.03 -6.75 -14.26
CA LEU A 121 -11.24 -5.93 -14.42
C LEU A 121 -11.58 -5.62 -15.88
N LYS A 122 -10.61 -5.62 -16.79
CA LYS A 122 -10.81 -5.38 -18.23
C LYS A 122 -11.67 -6.46 -18.91
N ASN A 123 -11.57 -7.70 -18.44
CA ASN A 123 -12.26 -8.84 -19.06
C ASN A 123 -13.60 -9.14 -18.39
N ASP A 124 -14.24 -8.17 -17.70
CA ASP A 124 -15.09 -8.55 -16.60
C ASP A 124 -16.58 -8.31 -16.75
N GLN A 125 -17.27 -9.27 -16.16
CA GLN A 125 -18.64 -9.19 -15.65
C GLN A 125 -18.61 -8.52 -14.25
N MET A 126 -19.57 -7.66 -13.96
CA MET A 126 -19.72 -6.84 -12.74
C MET A 126 -19.50 -7.62 -11.41
N SER A 127 -19.72 -8.94 -11.41
CA SER A 127 -19.55 -9.81 -10.25
C SER A 127 -18.08 -10.00 -9.81
N ILE A 128 -17.12 -10.04 -10.75
CA ILE A 128 -15.69 -10.25 -10.46
C ILE A 128 -15.12 -9.07 -9.68
N GLY A 129 -15.48 -7.84 -10.06
CA GLY A 129 -15.08 -6.65 -9.32
C GLY A 129 -15.48 -6.68 -7.84
N HIS A 130 -16.67 -7.22 -7.53
CA HIS A 130 -17.09 -7.42 -6.14
C HIS A 130 -16.24 -8.46 -5.42
N TYR A 131 -15.92 -9.59 -6.06
CA TYR A 131 -15.05 -10.61 -5.48
C TYR A 131 -13.62 -10.10 -5.30
N LEU A 132 -13.09 -9.38 -6.26
CA LEU A 132 -11.74 -8.79 -6.19
C LEU A 132 -11.64 -7.80 -5.02
N ARG A 133 -12.62 -6.89 -4.88
CA ARG A 133 -12.69 -5.96 -3.75
C ARG A 133 -12.74 -6.69 -2.41
N ARG A 134 -13.54 -7.75 -2.33
CA ARG A 134 -13.68 -8.54 -1.10
C ARG A 134 -12.38 -9.26 -0.75
N LEU A 135 -11.72 -9.85 -1.76
CA LEU A 135 -10.43 -10.51 -1.63
C LEU A 135 -9.35 -9.54 -1.14
N HIS A 136 -9.27 -8.36 -1.75
CA HIS A 136 -8.34 -7.31 -1.36
C HIS A 136 -8.59 -6.85 0.10
N ASN A 137 -9.85 -6.58 0.47
CA ASN A 137 -10.18 -6.18 1.83
C ASN A 137 -9.86 -7.27 2.86
N LEU A 138 -10.05 -8.56 2.51
CA LEU A 138 -9.65 -9.65 3.39
C LEU A 138 -8.13 -9.70 3.56
N ALA A 139 -7.36 -9.53 2.49
CA ALA A 139 -5.90 -9.47 2.54
C ALA A 139 -5.40 -8.34 3.46
N LEU A 140 -6.06 -7.18 3.43
CA LEU A 140 -5.79 -6.07 4.36
C LEU A 140 -6.11 -6.45 5.81
N ASN A 141 -7.28 -7.03 6.05
CA ASN A 141 -7.74 -7.39 7.41
C ASN A 141 -6.89 -8.49 8.04
N LEU A 142 -6.38 -9.42 7.24
CA LEU A 142 -5.47 -10.47 7.69
C LEU A 142 -4.04 -9.96 7.93
N GLY A 143 -3.78 -8.67 7.73
CA GLY A 143 -2.45 -8.09 7.82
C GLY A 143 -1.50 -8.55 6.72
N CYS A 144 -2.04 -9.19 5.67
CA CYS A 144 -1.27 -9.63 4.52
C CYS A 144 -0.81 -8.47 3.62
N LEU A 145 -1.35 -7.26 3.82
CA LEU A 145 -1.03 -6.02 3.11
C LEU A 145 -0.82 -4.88 4.12
N ARG A 146 0.12 -5.04 5.04
CA ARG A 146 0.34 -4.10 6.17
C ARG A 146 0.68 -2.67 5.76
N GLU A 147 1.26 -2.43 4.59
CA GLU A 147 1.68 -1.09 4.16
C GLU A 147 0.53 -0.07 4.03
N ILE A 148 -0.67 -0.52 3.73
CA ILE A 148 -1.82 0.39 3.51
C ILE A 148 -2.53 0.78 4.82
N GLN A 149 -2.33 0.03 5.90
CA GLN A 149 -2.94 0.34 7.21
C GLN A 149 -2.33 1.57 7.89
N TYR A 150 -1.08 1.91 7.60
CA TYR A 150 -0.39 3.02 8.26
C TYR A 150 -0.99 4.39 7.90
N GLU A 151 -1.45 4.58 6.67
CA GLU A 151 -2.09 5.83 6.24
C GLU A 151 -3.50 6.00 6.80
N ARG A 152 -4.24 4.91 7.02
CA ARG A 152 -5.62 4.98 7.52
C ARG A 152 -5.70 5.35 9.00
N GLN A 153 -4.76 4.91 9.83
CA GLN A 153 -4.74 5.24 11.26
C GLN A 153 -4.37 6.70 11.51
N GLN A 154 -3.56 7.31 10.64
CA GLN A 154 -3.21 8.73 10.77
C GLN A 154 -4.36 9.67 10.34
N ALA A 155 -5.22 9.25 9.44
CA ALA A 155 -6.38 10.05 9.01
C ALA A 155 -7.48 10.11 10.08
N THR A 156 -7.62 9.08 10.93
CA THR A 156 -8.67 9.01 11.96
C THR A 156 -8.29 9.77 13.22
N THR A 157 -7.00 10.01 13.48
CA THR A 157 -6.52 10.72 14.68
C THR A 157 -6.50 12.25 14.50
N GLN A 158 -6.79 12.77 13.31
CA GLN A 158 -6.83 14.21 13.04
C GLN A 158 -8.24 14.82 13.03
N SER A 159 -9.27 14.04 13.34
CA SER A 159 -10.68 14.48 13.38
C SER A 159 -11.31 14.42 14.80
N GLY A 160 -10.47 14.46 15.84
CA GLY A 160 -10.90 14.59 17.22
C GLY A 160 -10.48 15.94 17.81
#